data_f29050c42601b47f3701653d796e03a7
#
_entry.id   f29050c42601b47f3701653d796e03a7
#
_cell.length_a   1.000
_cell.length_b   1.000
_cell.length_c   1.000
_cell.angle_alpha   90.00
_cell.angle_beta   90.00
_cell.angle_gamma   90.00
#
_symmetry.space_group_name_H-M   'P 1'
#
loop_
_entity.id
_entity.type
_entity.pdbx_description
1 polymer ?
#
loop_
_entity_poly.entity_id
_entity_poly.type
_entity_poly.pdbx_seq_one_letter_code
_entity_poly.pdbx_strand_id
1 'polypeptide(L)'
;MMFTDPRYYPAVDGHVSGLAAMKHGNLAAAASELPSAKLGFLKTFFGHAASCSAGGAIHFICMDWKHIKEMIVAAEEIYGELKDLCIWTKGEAGKGLLYHPSHKLIFVFKVGSDAHINNVAVGRNGRQRTNVWDYASEAALNSTTKGKTAPRSTVKPVDMIADAIRDCSKPGSVILDPFSGAGSVLIAAERTKRRAHVIESDPILVDISIERWQQLTGDRARHAESGRPFVRSGNPGVLSGHKPLK
;
A
#
# COMPACT_ATOMS: atom_id res chain seq x y z
N MET A 1 5.22 -4.51 11.73
CA MET A 1 3.85 -4.20 11.23
C MET A 1 3.87 -4.14 9.72
N MET A 2 2.79 -4.54 9.05
CA MET A 2 2.63 -4.41 7.60
C MET A 2 1.33 -3.67 7.25
N PHE A 3 1.37 -2.82 6.22
CA PHE A 3 0.17 -2.28 5.57
C PHE A 3 0.37 -2.40 4.06
N THR A 4 -0.54 -3.11 3.35
CA THR A 4 -0.31 -3.43 1.94
C THR A 4 -1.59 -3.64 1.15
N ASP A 5 -1.52 -3.43 -0.18
CA ASP A 5 -2.60 -3.68 -1.14
C ASP A 5 -2.10 -4.57 -2.27
N PRO A 6 -2.01 -5.89 -2.07
CA PRO A 6 -1.50 -6.81 -3.08
C PRO A 6 -2.33 -6.75 -4.36
N ARG A 7 -1.68 -6.82 -5.52
CA ARG A 7 -2.35 -6.99 -6.81
C ARG A 7 -2.79 -8.46 -6.93
N TYR A 8 -4.07 -8.69 -7.17
CA TYR A 8 -4.67 -10.04 -7.15
C TYR A 8 -4.51 -10.82 -8.46
N TYR A 9 -3.88 -10.21 -9.44
CA TYR A 9 -3.68 -10.83 -10.75
C TYR A 9 -2.18 -11.02 -10.96
N PRO A 10 -1.70 -12.30 -11.09
CA PRO A 10 -0.39 -12.52 -11.66
C PRO A 10 -0.39 -11.86 -13.04
N ALA A 11 0.69 -11.14 -13.37
CA ALA A 11 0.89 -10.65 -14.72
C ALA A 11 0.95 -11.88 -15.65
N VAL A 12 -0.09 -12.09 -16.44
CA VAL A 12 -0.05 -13.08 -17.51
C VAL A 12 0.83 -12.47 -18.58
N ASP A 13 1.90 -13.16 -18.91
CA ASP A 13 2.89 -12.84 -19.94
C ASP A 13 3.70 -11.55 -19.75
N GLY A 14 4.87 -11.65 -19.10
CA GLY A 14 6.13 -10.95 -19.36
C GLY A 14 6.14 -9.43 -19.60
N HIS A 15 5.03 -8.78 -19.74
CA HIS A 15 4.89 -7.34 -19.93
C HIS A 15 4.34 -6.65 -18.68
N VAL A 16 5.26 -6.22 -17.84
CA VAL A 16 4.98 -5.23 -16.79
C VAL A 16 4.73 -3.89 -17.48
N SER A 17 3.57 -3.68 -18.07
CA SER A 17 3.14 -2.37 -18.52
C SER A 17 2.22 -1.76 -17.48
N GLY A 18 2.81 -1.12 -16.49
CA GLY A 18 2.11 -0.11 -15.72
C GLY A 18 1.66 0.97 -16.70
N LEU A 19 0.36 1.24 -16.83
CA LEU A 19 -0.25 2.33 -17.63
C LEU A 19 -0.63 2.09 -19.09
N ALA A 20 -0.25 1.01 -19.74
CA ALA A 20 -0.84 0.70 -21.04
C ALA A 20 -2.24 0.16 -20.83
N ALA A 21 -3.22 0.84 -21.41
CA ALA A 21 -4.64 0.53 -21.38
C ALA A 21 -4.89 -0.98 -21.51
N MET A 22 -5.15 -1.67 -20.40
CA MET A 22 -5.81 -2.97 -20.44
C MET A 22 -7.18 -2.73 -21.05
N LYS A 23 -7.36 -3.08 -22.31
CA LYS A 23 -8.66 -3.14 -22.95
C LYS A 23 -9.56 -3.97 -22.06
N HIS A 24 -10.73 -3.46 -21.71
CA HIS A 24 -11.69 -4.07 -20.77
C HIS A 24 -12.04 -5.55 -21.06
N GLY A 25 -11.75 -6.09 -22.24
CA GLY A 25 -11.96 -7.48 -22.61
C GLY A 25 -10.99 -8.47 -21.95
N ASN A 26 -9.75 -8.08 -21.67
CA ASN A 26 -8.76 -8.98 -21.07
C ASN A 26 -8.89 -9.12 -19.56
N LEU A 27 -9.52 -8.13 -18.88
CA LEU A 27 -9.79 -8.21 -17.44
C LEU A 27 -10.81 -9.33 -17.11
N ALA A 28 -11.81 -9.53 -17.96
CA ALA A 28 -12.82 -10.55 -17.75
C ALA A 28 -12.25 -11.97 -17.99
N ALA A 29 -11.38 -12.14 -18.99
CA ALA A 29 -10.69 -13.40 -19.26
C ALA A 29 -9.68 -13.76 -18.16
N ALA A 30 -8.86 -12.80 -17.72
CA ALA A 30 -7.94 -12.99 -16.60
C ALA A 30 -8.67 -13.24 -15.26
N ALA A 31 -9.90 -12.75 -15.11
CA ALA A 31 -10.73 -13.03 -13.92
C ALA A 31 -11.26 -14.46 -13.87
N SER A 32 -11.26 -15.19 -15.00
CA SER A 32 -11.69 -16.59 -15.08
C SER A 32 -10.56 -17.59 -14.84
N GLU A 33 -9.30 -17.16 -14.83
CA GLU A 33 -8.17 -18.06 -14.63
C GLU A 33 -7.97 -18.41 -13.15
N LEU A 34 -8.28 -19.65 -12.86
CA LEU A 34 -7.90 -20.55 -11.77
C LEU A 34 -7.88 -19.95 -10.34
N PRO A 35 -8.89 -20.27 -9.53
CA PRO A 35 -8.89 -20.02 -8.09
C PRO A 35 -7.61 -20.53 -7.41
N SER A 36 -7.00 -21.60 -7.89
CA SER A 36 -5.79 -22.23 -7.35
C SER A 36 -4.52 -21.37 -7.48
N ALA A 37 -4.31 -20.68 -8.60
CA ALA A 37 -3.11 -19.83 -8.78
C ALA A 37 -3.15 -18.58 -7.89
N LYS A 38 -4.33 -17.98 -7.75
CA LYS A 38 -4.52 -16.83 -6.85
C LYS A 38 -4.33 -17.21 -5.38
N LEU A 39 -4.90 -18.35 -4.98
CA LEU A 39 -4.75 -18.88 -3.64
C LEU A 39 -3.28 -19.21 -3.34
N GLY A 40 -2.58 -19.85 -4.27
CA GLY A 40 -1.15 -20.16 -4.17
C GLY A 40 -0.30 -18.90 -4.00
N PHE A 41 -0.57 -17.85 -4.79
CA PHE A 41 0.10 -16.56 -4.66
C PHE A 41 -0.11 -15.95 -3.27
N LEU A 42 -1.37 -15.89 -2.79
CA LEU A 42 -1.67 -15.32 -1.48
C LEU A 42 -0.99 -16.10 -0.34
N LYS A 43 -1.02 -17.44 -0.37
CA LYS A 43 -0.35 -18.28 0.63
C LYS A 43 1.17 -18.04 0.65
N THR A 44 1.80 -18.01 -0.52
CA THR A 44 3.25 -17.73 -0.64
C THR A 44 3.57 -16.34 -0.10
N PHE A 45 2.81 -15.33 -0.52
CA PHE A 45 2.98 -13.96 -0.05
C PHE A 45 2.81 -13.84 1.48
N PHE A 46 1.73 -14.40 2.04
CA PHE A 46 1.48 -14.36 3.48
C PHE A 46 2.55 -15.09 4.28
N GLY A 47 3.01 -16.25 3.78
CA GLY A 47 4.09 -17.01 4.40
C GLY A 47 5.38 -16.19 4.48
N HIS A 48 5.79 -15.53 3.39
CA HIS A 48 6.96 -14.67 3.40
C HIS A 48 6.76 -13.43 4.28
N ALA A 49 5.61 -12.77 4.22
CA ALA A 49 5.33 -11.61 5.05
C ALA A 49 5.36 -11.96 6.55
N ALA A 50 4.77 -13.09 6.93
CA ALA A 50 4.78 -13.55 8.32
C ALA A 50 6.19 -13.93 8.78
N SER A 51 6.98 -14.64 7.96
CA SER A 51 8.35 -15.04 8.30
C SER A 51 9.32 -13.85 8.48
N CYS A 52 9.05 -12.73 7.81
CA CYS A 52 9.81 -11.48 7.96
C CYS A 52 9.27 -10.58 9.08
N SER A 53 8.30 -11.04 9.88
CA SER A 53 7.64 -10.25 10.91
C SER A 53 7.90 -10.82 12.30
N ALA A 54 7.99 -9.93 13.28
CA ALA A 54 8.07 -10.35 14.68
C ALA A 54 6.71 -10.92 15.12
N GLY A 55 6.73 -11.81 16.12
CA GLY A 55 5.51 -12.25 16.79
C GLY A 55 4.72 -11.07 17.34
N GLY A 56 3.39 -11.13 17.27
CA GLY A 56 2.51 -10.02 17.62
C GLY A 56 2.43 -8.89 16.58
N ALA A 57 3.13 -8.97 15.46
CA ALA A 57 3.00 -7.96 14.40
C ALA A 57 1.59 -7.96 13.81
N ILE A 58 1.04 -6.76 13.58
CA ILE A 58 -0.25 -6.58 12.92
C ILE A 58 -0.04 -6.33 11.43
N HIS A 59 -0.78 -7.05 10.61
CA HIS A 59 -0.79 -6.92 9.16
C HIS A 59 -2.15 -6.40 8.70
N PHE A 60 -2.17 -5.22 8.08
CA PHE A 60 -3.33 -4.65 7.40
C PHE A 60 -3.22 -4.97 5.91
N ILE A 61 -4.16 -5.76 5.40
CA ILE A 61 -4.13 -6.23 4.01
C ILE A 61 -5.40 -5.79 3.31
N CYS A 62 -5.26 -4.89 2.35
CA CYS A 62 -6.38 -4.42 1.53
C CYS A 62 -6.85 -5.52 0.59
N MET A 63 -8.17 -5.69 0.45
CA MET A 63 -8.77 -6.68 -0.45
C MET A 63 -10.08 -6.17 -1.06
N ASP A 64 -10.36 -6.61 -2.29
CA ASP A 64 -11.66 -6.46 -2.92
C ASP A 64 -12.63 -7.48 -2.33
N TRP A 65 -13.89 -7.10 -2.13
CA TRP A 65 -14.94 -7.97 -1.58
C TRP A 65 -15.13 -9.27 -2.36
N LYS A 66 -14.84 -9.28 -3.65
CA LYS A 66 -14.94 -10.47 -4.52
C LYS A 66 -13.96 -11.59 -4.14
N HIS A 67 -12.91 -11.27 -3.40
CA HIS A 67 -11.83 -12.19 -3.04
C HIS A 67 -11.76 -12.47 -1.53
N ILE A 68 -12.86 -12.24 -0.81
CA ILE A 68 -12.95 -12.51 0.65
C ILE A 68 -12.61 -13.97 0.94
N LYS A 69 -13.17 -14.90 0.17
CA LYS A 69 -12.98 -16.34 0.38
C LYS A 69 -11.52 -16.74 0.24
N GLU A 70 -10.89 -16.34 -0.84
CA GLU A 70 -9.47 -16.64 -1.08
C GLU A 70 -8.56 -16.01 -0.03
N MET A 71 -8.89 -14.80 0.43
CA MET A 71 -8.15 -14.11 1.49
C MET A 71 -8.18 -14.92 2.79
N ILE A 72 -9.36 -15.34 3.23
CA ILE A 72 -9.54 -16.07 4.50
C ILE A 72 -8.85 -17.44 4.40
N VAL A 73 -9.11 -18.21 3.35
CA VAL A 73 -8.51 -19.54 3.17
C VAL A 73 -6.96 -19.47 3.06
N ALA A 74 -6.42 -18.44 2.43
CA ALA A 74 -4.97 -18.27 2.37
C ALA A 74 -4.37 -17.87 3.72
N ALA A 75 -5.12 -17.14 4.53
CA ALA A 75 -4.64 -16.58 5.79
C ALA A 75 -4.69 -17.58 6.95
N GLU A 76 -5.69 -18.47 6.98
CA GLU A 76 -5.94 -19.43 8.08
C GLU A 76 -4.75 -20.32 8.41
N GLU A 77 -3.94 -20.71 7.39
CA GLU A 77 -2.78 -21.57 7.57
C GLU A 77 -1.55 -20.82 8.12
N ILE A 78 -1.54 -19.50 8.08
CA ILE A 78 -0.34 -18.68 8.27
C ILE A 78 -0.48 -17.75 9.47
N TYR A 79 -1.64 -17.11 9.64
CA TYR A 79 -1.87 -16.16 10.71
C TYR A 79 -2.52 -16.82 11.90
N GLY A 80 -2.08 -16.47 13.10
CA GLY A 80 -2.63 -17.00 14.34
C GLY A 80 -4.02 -16.47 14.64
N GLU A 81 -4.39 -15.29 14.12
CA GLU A 81 -5.66 -14.65 14.44
C GLU A 81 -6.06 -13.59 13.41
N LEU A 82 -7.31 -13.63 12.95
CA LEU A 82 -7.98 -12.50 12.32
C LEU A 82 -8.52 -11.58 13.43
N LYS A 83 -7.88 -10.43 13.62
CA LYS A 83 -8.22 -9.48 14.67
C LYS A 83 -9.46 -8.66 14.37
N ASP A 84 -9.60 -8.22 13.12
CA ASP A 84 -10.70 -7.35 12.70
C ASP A 84 -10.83 -7.35 11.16
N LEU A 85 -11.95 -6.81 10.69
CA LEU A 85 -12.18 -6.46 9.30
C LEU A 85 -12.60 -5.00 9.24
N CYS A 86 -11.69 -4.14 8.78
CA CYS A 86 -11.99 -2.72 8.62
C CYS A 86 -12.55 -2.44 7.22
N ILE A 87 -13.44 -1.47 7.14
CA ILE A 87 -14.08 -1.01 5.90
C ILE A 87 -13.63 0.41 5.62
N TRP A 88 -12.79 0.60 4.60
CA TRP A 88 -12.47 1.96 4.15
C TRP A 88 -13.54 2.45 3.18
N THR A 89 -14.24 3.53 3.54
CA THR A 89 -15.19 4.24 2.68
C THR A 89 -14.45 5.32 1.89
N LYS A 90 -14.67 5.34 0.56
CA LYS A 90 -13.87 6.18 -0.36
C LYS A 90 -14.48 7.56 -0.63
N GLY A 91 -15.71 7.81 -0.15
CA GLY A 91 -16.48 9.01 -0.46
C GLY A 91 -17.06 9.05 -1.90
N GLU A 92 -16.45 8.33 -2.84
CA GLU A 92 -16.91 8.23 -4.23
C GLU A 92 -17.24 6.79 -4.60
N ALA A 93 -18.33 6.62 -5.36
CA ALA A 93 -18.73 5.31 -5.84
C ALA A 93 -17.95 4.93 -7.11
N GLY A 94 -17.43 3.71 -7.15
CA GLY A 94 -16.84 3.10 -8.34
C GLY A 94 -17.92 2.61 -9.32
N LYS A 95 -17.50 2.10 -10.47
CA LYS A 95 -18.40 1.42 -11.42
C LYS A 95 -18.72 0.01 -10.91
N GLY A 96 -20.00 -0.35 -10.86
CA GLY A 96 -20.48 -1.67 -10.46
C GLY A 96 -21.64 -2.14 -11.31
N LEU A 97 -21.94 -3.45 -11.26
CA LEU A 97 -23.05 -4.05 -12.03
C LEU A 97 -24.40 -3.89 -11.33
N LEU A 98 -24.48 -4.24 -10.02
CA LEU A 98 -25.70 -4.13 -9.24
C LEU A 98 -25.67 -2.90 -8.32
N TYR A 99 -24.61 -2.79 -7.53
CA TYR A 99 -24.36 -1.62 -6.70
C TYR A 99 -22.99 -1.01 -7.03
N HIS A 100 -22.89 0.31 -6.88
CA HIS A 100 -21.65 1.03 -7.06
C HIS A 100 -20.78 0.88 -5.82
N PRO A 101 -19.62 0.17 -5.88
CA PRO A 101 -18.78 -0.05 -4.71
C PRO A 101 -18.13 1.27 -4.27
N SER A 102 -18.37 1.68 -3.05
CA SER A 102 -17.77 2.88 -2.43
C SER A 102 -16.79 2.54 -1.32
N HIS A 103 -16.44 1.26 -1.17
CA HIS A 103 -15.59 0.80 -0.08
C HIS A 103 -14.45 -0.11 -0.56
N LYS A 104 -13.49 -0.34 0.32
CA LYS A 104 -12.49 -1.41 0.24
C LYS A 104 -12.35 -2.08 1.61
N LEU A 105 -12.18 -3.39 1.61
CA LEU A 105 -11.95 -4.17 2.82
C LEU A 105 -10.47 -4.11 3.21
N ILE A 106 -10.19 -4.07 4.51
CA ILE A 106 -8.85 -4.13 5.08
C ILE A 106 -8.88 -5.20 6.16
N PHE A 107 -8.32 -6.36 5.85
CA PHE A 107 -8.18 -7.45 6.80
C PHE A 107 -7.05 -7.17 7.77
N VAL A 108 -7.30 -7.39 9.06
CA VAL A 108 -6.35 -7.14 10.14
C VAL A 108 -5.96 -8.48 10.75
N PHE A 109 -4.79 -8.99 10.39
CA PHE A 109 -4.26 -10.24 10.91
C PHE A 109 -3.17 -10.01 11.95
N LYS A 110 -3.03 -10.96 12.87
CA LYS A 110 -1.93 -11.00 13.83
C LYS A 110 -0.99 -12.15 13.51
N VAL A 111 0.31 -11.88 13.50
CA VAL A 111 1.36 -12.88 13.32
C VAL A 111 1.66 -13.57 14.65
N GLY A 112 1.55 -14.88 14.67
CA GLY A 112 1.87 -15.69 15.85
C GLY A 112 0.99 -15.40 17.08
N SER A 113 1.42 -15.87 18.24
CA SER A 113 0.66 -15.81 19.50
C SER A 113 1.05 -14.64 20.41
N ASP A 114 2.17 -13.97 20.17
CA ASP A 114 2.67 -12.90 21.03
C ASP A 114 1.70 -11.71 21.13
N ALA A 115 1.87 -10.92 22.19
CA ALA A 115 1.08 -9.70 22.38
C ALA A 115 1.39 -8.67 21.29
N HIS A 116 0.36 -8.11 20.69
CA HIS A 116 0.49 -7.02 19.72
C HIS A 116 0.51 -5.64 20.39
N ILE A 117 1.08 -4.66 19.71
CA ILE A 117 0.98 -3.26 20.12
C ILE A 117 -0.44 -2.78 19.80
N ASN A 118 -1.13 -2.26 20.81
CA ASN A 118 -2.45 -1.65 20.70
C ASN A 118 -2.45 -0.27 21.36
N ASN A 119 -2.39 0.78 20.52
CA ASN A 119 -2.47 2.17 20.96
C ASN A 119 -3.87 2.77 20.81
N VAL A 120 -4.86 1.97 20.38
CA VAL A 120 -6.29 2.35 20.26
C VAL A 120 -7.03 2.14 21.58
N ALA A 121 -6.34 1.84 22.67
CA ALA A 121 -6.95 1.50 23.96
C ALA A 121 -8.14 2.40 24.28
N VAL A 122 -9.33 1.82 24.23
CA VAL A 122 -10.61 2.48 24.54
C VAL A 122 -10.50 3.17 25.91
N GLY A 123 -10.65 4.46 25.94
CA GLY A 123 -10.75 5.25 27.16
C GLY A 123 -9.45 5.80 27.75
N ARG A 124 -8.26 5.39 27.32
CA ARG A 124 -6.99 5.91 27.90
C ARG A 124 -6.37 7.10 27.16
N ASN A 125 -6.57 7.24 25.84
CA ASN A 125 -5.93 8.28 25.04
C ASN A 125 -6.92 9.13 24.21
N GLY A 126 -8.22 9.04 24.47
CA GLY A 126 -9.25 9.82 23.77
C GLY A 126 -9.45 9.45 22.30
N ARG A 127 -8.80 8.40 21.80
CA ARG A 127 -8.94 7.92 20.42
C ARG A 127 -9.93 6.76 20.37
N GLN A 128 -11.20 7.06 20.24
CA GLN A 128 -12.17 6.05 19.84
C GLN A 128 -12.09 5.88 18.34
N ARG A 129 -11.60 4.73 17.85
CA ARG A 129 -11.61 4.37 16.44
C ARG A 129 -12.59 3.21 16.21
N THR A 130 -13.41 3.37 15.19
CA THR A 130 -14.27 2.29 14.69
C THR A 130 -13.56 1.53 13.59
N ASN A 131 -14.08 0.37 13.20
CA ASN A 131 -13.59 -0.38 12.04
C ASN A 131 -14.18 0.10 10.70
N VAL A 132 -14.99 1.16 10.71
CA VAL A 132 -15.39 1.88 9.49
C VAL A 132 -14.53 3.14 9.40
N TRP A 133 -13.73 3.20 8.35
CA TRP A 133 -12.71 4.23 8.11
C TRP A 133 -13.14 5.14 6.98
N ASP A 134 -13.50 6.36 7.31
CA ASP A 134 -13.91 7.37 6.31
C ASP A 134 -12.73 8.28 5.96
N TYR A 135 -12.13 8.02 4.80
CA TYR A 135 -11.03 8.80 4.26
C TYR A 135 -11.28 9.03 2.77
N ALA A 136 -11.33 10.27 2.36
CA ALA A 136 -11.45 10.61 0.93
C ALA A 136 -10.28 10.00 0.14
N SER A 137 -10.58 9.46 -1.04
CA SER A 137 -9.52 8.99 -1.93
C SER A 137 -8.65 10.17 -2.39
N GLU A 138 -7.35 9.95 -2.62
CA GLU A 138 -6.48 11.01 -3.17
C GLU A 138 -6.95 11.47 -4.56
N ALA A 139 -7.71 10.66 -5.27
CA ALA A 139 -8.36 11.06 -6.53
C ALA A 139 -9.39 12.18 -6.31
N ALA A 140 -10.15 12.12 -5.22
CA ALA A 140 -11.12 13.15 -4.86
C ALA A 140 -10.42 14.45 -4.42
N LEU A 141 -9.31 14.34 -3.70
CA LEU A 141 -8.55 15.50 -3.20
C LEU A 141 -7.79 16.23 -4.32
N ASN A 142 -7.31 15.51 -5.34
CA ASN A 142 -6.50 16.08 -6.43
C ASN A 142 -7.31 16.50 -7.67
N SER A 143 -8.64 16.48 -7.62
CA SER A 143 -9.48 16.97 -8.72
C SER A 143 -9.26 18.46 -9.02
N THR A 144 -8.67 19.20 -8.08
CA THR A 144 -8.36 20.63 -8.16
C THR A 144 -6.96 20.96 -8.66
N THR A 145 -6.03 20.00 -8.73
CA THR A 145 -4.64 20.23 -9.15
C THR A 145 -4.34 19.54 -10.48
N LYS A 146 -4.15 20.32 -11.54
CA LYS A 146 -3.71 19.89 -12.87
C LYS A 146 -2.21 19.53 -12.84
N GLY A 147 -1.84 18.34 -12.36
CA GLY A 147 -0.47 17.83 -12.37
C GLY A 147 -0.43 16.34 -12.77
N LYS A 148 0.60 15.91 -13.51
CA LYS A 148 0.84 14.52 -13.88
C LYS A 148 1.20 13.70 -12.63
N THR A 149 0.20 13.21 -11.92
CA THR A 149 0.33 12.32 -10.76
C THR A 149 0.02 10.88 -11.17
N ALA A 150 0.50 9.93 -10.36
CA ALA A 150 0.24 8.49 -10.53
C ALA A 150 -1.23 8.20 -10.85
N PRO A 151 -1.53 7.06 -11.53
CA PRO A 151 -2.90 6.68 -11.84
C PRO A 151 -3.75 6.73 -10.57
N ARG A 152 -4.82 7.50 -10.60
CA ARG A 152 -5.67 7.85 -9.45
C ARG A 152 -6.20 6.65 -8.65
N SER A 153 -6.28 5.47 -9.27
CA SER A 153 -6.83 4.26 -8.64
C SER A 153 -5.87 3.53 -7.69
N THR A 154 -4.57 3.86 -7.69
CA THR A 154 -3.55 3.12 -6.94
C THR A 154 -3.05 3.84 -5.69
N VAL A 155 -3.34 5.12 -5.53
CA VAL A 155 -2.85 5.91 -4.39
C VAL A 155 -3.83 5.81 -3.22
N LYS A 156 -3.37 5.27 -2.09
CA LYS A 156 -4.14 5.21 -0.85
C LYS A 156 -4.01 6.50 -0.05
N PRO A 157 -5.04 6.89 0.72
CA PRO A 157 -4.94 8.04 1.62
C PRO A 157 -3.81 7.85 2.63
N VAL A 158 -2.86 8.78 2.61
CA VAL A 158 -1.70 8.73 3.52
C VAL A 158 -2.13 8.82 4.98
N ASP A 159 -3.15 9.63 5.29
CA ASP A 159 -3.63 9.82 6.66
C ASP A 159 -4.29 8.56 7.22
N MET A 160 -5.04 7.79 6.39
CA MET A 160 -5.59 6.50 6.76
C MET A 160 -4.48 5.52 7.18
N ILE A 161 -3.43 5.42 6.38
CA ILE A 161 -2.29 4.55 6.65
C ILE A 161 -1.52 5.04 7.88
N ALA A 162 -1.31 6.35 8.01
CA ALA A 162 -0.62 6.95 9.15
C ALA A 162 -1.34 6.65 10.47
N ASP A 163 -2.66 6.66 10.46
CA ASP A 163 -3.45 6.30 11.63
C ASP A 163 -3.33 4.81 11.97
N ALA A 164 -3.44 3.91 10.99
CA ALA A 164 -3.20 2.48 11.20
C ALA A 164 -1.79 2.20 11.74
N ILE A 165 -0.78 2.92 11.24
CA ILE A 165 0.61 2.83 11.74
C ILE A 165 0.71 3.26 13.20
N ARG A 166 0.06 4.35 13.59
CA ARG A 166 0.04 4.82 14.99
C ARG A 166 -0.67 3.83 15.91
N ASP A 167 -1.73 3.20 15.43
CA ASP A 167 -2.53 2.26 16.21
C ASP A 167 -1.74 1.01 16.63
N CYS A 168 -0.85 0.49 15.75
CA CYS A 168 -0.21 -0.81 15.95
C CYS A 168 1.31 -0.80 15.87
N SER A 169 1.95 0.36 16.08
CA SER A 169 3.41 0.48 16.11
C SER A 169 3.91 1.60 17.01
N LYS A 170 5.21 1.59 17.34
CA LYS A 170 5.91 2.67 18.05
C LYS A 170 6.76 3.49 17.08
N PRO A 171 7.11 4.75 17.38
CA PRO A 171 8.16 5.47 16.64
C PRO A 171 9.43 4.62 16.51
N GLY A 172 10.09 4.68 15.35
CA GLY A 172 11.26 3.85 15.02
C GLY A 172 10.95 2.42 14.59
N SER A 173 9.70 1.93 14.72
CA SER A 173 9.31 0.60 14.21
C SER A 173 9.45 0.50 12.70
N VAL A 174 9.68 -0.73 12.21
CA VAL A 174 9.68 -1.05 10.77
C VAL A 174 8.25 -1.28 10.28
N ILE A 175 7.91 -0.65 9.17
CA ILE A 175 6.65 -0.82 8.43
C ILE A 175 6.98 -1.46 7.09
N LEU A 176 6.40 -2.62 6.82
CA LEU A 176 6.58 -3.37 5.58
C LEU A 176 5.45 -3.09 4.60
N ASP A 177 5.78 -2.88 3.32
CA ASP A 177 4.81 -2.86 2.23
C ASP A 177 5.41 -3.48 0.96
N PRO A 178 5.13 -4.76 0.68
CA PRO A 178 5.65 -5.45 -0.52
C PRO A 178 4.98 -5.05 -1.84
N PHE A 179 3.94 -4.21 -1.81
CA PHE A 179 3.20 -3.75 -2.99
C PHE A 179 2.97 -2.24 -2.92
N SER A 180 4.07 -1.50 -2.82
CA SER A 180 4.12 -0.10 -2.42
C SER A 180 3.37 0.85 -3.37
N GLY A 181 3.24 0.51 -4.65
CA GLY A 181 2.63 1.40 -5.63
C GLY A 181 3.33 2.75 -5.67
N ALA A 182 2.57 3.82 -5.52
CA ALA A 182 3.09 5.19 -5.48
C ALA A 182 3.63 5.63 -4.12
N GLY A 183 3.94 4.69 -3.20
CA GLY A 183 4.64 4.97 -1.94
C GLY A 183 3.81 5.59 -0.82
N SER A 184 2.48 5.37 -0.78
CA SER A 184 1.67 5.94 0.30
C SER A 184 2.09 5.47 1.70
N VAL A 185 2.52 4.20 1.83
CA VAL A 185 3.05 3.67 3.09
C VAL A 185 4.40 4.30 3.45
N LEU A 186 5.28 4.52 2.46
CA LEU A 186 6.55 5.22 2.66
C LEU A 186 6.33 6.61 3.25
N ILE A 187 5.42 7.39 2.66
CA ILE A 187 5.07 8.73 3.13
C ILE A 187 4.43 8.71 4.52
N ALA A 188 3.52 7.77 4.78
CA ALA A 188 2.86 7.62 6.08
C ALA A 188 3.85 7.24 7.19
N ALA A 189 4.78 6.34 6.91
CA ALA A 189 5.83 5.94 7.84
C ALA A 189 6.75 7.13 8.19
N GLU A 190 7.18 7.91 7.19
CA GLU A 190 7.98 9.11 7.39
C GLU A 190 7.27 10.12 8.30
N ARG A 191 6.01 10.47 7.97
CA ARG A 191 5.19 11.40 8.78
C ARG A 191 4.98 10.95 10.22
N THR A 192 5.05 9.65 10.46
CA THR A 192 4.82 9.06 11.78
C THR A 192 6.11 8.68 12.51
N LYS A 193 7.28 9.03 11.96
CA LYS A 193 8.62 8.70 12.49
C LYS A 193 8.86 7.18 12.60
N ARG A 194 8.40 6.43 11.61
CA ARG A 194 8.68 4.99 11.43
C ARG A 194 9.59 4.81 10.22
N ARG A 195 10.19 3.63 10.10
CA ARG A 195 11.04 3.25 8.97
C ARG A 195 10.24 2.37 8.02
N ALA A 196 10.08 2.79 6.77
CA ALA A 196 9.43 1.97 5.75
C ALA A 196 10.43 1.05 5.05
N HIS A 197 10.04 -0.20 4.86
CA HIS A 197 10.67 -1.14 3.94
C HIS A 197 9.64 -1.49 2.89
N VAL A 198 9.84 -1.03 1.66
CA VAL A 198 8.84 -1.14 0.60
C VAL A 198 9.43 -1.80 -0.64
N ILE A 199 8.60 -2.54 -1.36
CA ILE A 199 8.96 -3.18 -2.63
C ILE A 199 7.93 -2.75 -3.68
N GLU A 200 8.41 -2.42 -4.87
CA GLU A 200 7.59 -2.16 -6.05
C GLU A 200 8.32 -2.68 -7.30
N SER A 201 7.60 -3.37 -8.16
CA SER A 201 8.15 -3.96 -9.39
C SER A 201 8.08 -3.01 -10.58
N ASP A 202 7.18 -2.02 -10.56
CA ASP A 202 7.03 -1.03 -11.62
C ASP A 202 8.01 0.13 -11.41
N PRO A 203 9.03 0.28 -12.26
CA PRO A 203 10.04 1.32 -12.11
C PRO A 203 9.46 2.73 -12.14
N ILE A 204 8.35 2.95 -12.84
CA ILE A 204 7.67 4.26 -12.89
C ILE A 204 7.08 4.59 -11.51
N LEU A 205 6.48 3.61 -10.84
CA LEU A 205 5.93 3.80 -9.51
C LEU A 205 7.03 3.94 -8.45
N VAL A 206 8.16 3.26 -8.63
CA VAL A 206 9.37 3.47 -7.80
C VAL A 206 9.84 4.91 -7.89
N ASP A 207 10.01 5.44 -9.11
CA ASP A 207 10.42 6.83 -9.34
C ASP A 207 9.45 7.82 -8.67
N ILE A 208 8.14 7.61 -8.84
CA ILE A 208 7.10 8.44 -8.23
C ILE A 208 7.20 8.40 -6.69
N SER A 209 7.40 7.21 -6.11
CA SER A 209 7.52 7.04 -4.66
C SER A 209 8.72 7.79 -4.11
N ILE A 210 9.86 7.71 -4.78
CA ILE A 210 11.09 8.41 -4.38
C ILE A 210 10.90 9.92 -4.51
N GLU A 211 10.33 10.40 -5.61
CA GLU A 211 10.05 11.84 -5.79
C GLU A 211 9.13 12.38 -4.70
N ARG A 212 8.04 11.67 -4.38
CA ARG A 212 7.13 12.05 -3.30
C ARG A 212 7.83 12.13 -1.95
N TRP A 213 8.71 11.17 -1.65
CA TRP A 213 9.48 11.17 -0.42
C TRP A 213 10.48 12.34 -0.38
N GLN A 214 11.23 12.60 -1.46
CA GLN A 214 12.14 13.74 -1.55
C GLN A 214 11.40 15.08 -1.40
N GLN A 215 10.20 15.22 -1.98
CA GLN A 215 9.37 16.43 -1.84
C GLN A 215 8.89 16.62 -0.39
N LEU A 216 8.58 15.53 0.30
CA LEU A 216 8.13 15.61 1.69
C LEU A 216 9.25 15.99 2.66
N THR A 217 10.42 15.39 2.48
CA THR A 217 11.53 15.49 3.45
C THR A 217 12.51 16.62 3.15
N GLY A 218 12.63 17.00 1.87
CA GLY A 218 13.71 17.86 1.38
C GLY A 218 15.04 17.13 1.20
N ASP A 219 15.11 15.85 1.60
CA ASP A 219 16.32 15.03 1.47
C ASP A 219 16.42 14.39 0.08
N ARG A 220 17.63 13.91 -0.25
CA ARG A 220 17.88 13.19 -1.50
C ARG A 220 18.03 11.69 -1.24
N ALA A 221 17.20 10.89 -1.90
CA ALA A 221 17.34 9.44 -1.91
C ALA A 221 18.67 9.05 -2.58
N ARG A 222 19.28 7.98 -2.08
CA ARG A 222 20.56 7.47 -2.59
C ARG A 222 20.46 5.97 -2.84
N HIS A 223 21.11 5.54 -3.92
CA HIS A 223 21.24 4.13 -4.20
C HIS A 223 22.13 3.46 -3.12
N ALA A 224 21.66 2.38 -2.53
CA ALA A 224 22.29 1.78 -1.34
C ALA A 224 23.73 1.36 -1.56
N GLU A 225 24.05 0.76 -2.72
CA GLU A 225 25.40 0.25 -3.01
C GLU A 225 26.34 1.35 -3.51
N SER A 226 25.87 2.19 -4.45
CA SER A 226 26.75 3.18 -5.11
C SER A 226 26.78 4.55 -4.44
N GLY A 227 25.87 4.82 -3.50
CA GLY A 227 25.69 6.12 -2.86
C GLY A 227 25.23 7.24 -3.80
N ARG A 228 24.98 6.94 -5.09
CA ARG A 228 24.57 7.94 -6.08
C ARG A 228 23.19 8.49 -5.72
N PRO A 229 23.00 9.82 -5.79
CA PRO A 229 21.69 10.40 -5.57
C PRO A 229 20.72 9.96 -6.68
N PHE A 230 19.45 9.80 -6.31
CA PHE A 230 18.40 9.48 -7.26
C PHE A 230 18.18 10.68 -8.21
N VAL A 231 18.18 10.36 -9.52
CA VAL A 231 17.81 11.28 -10.61
C VAL A 231 16.83 10.51 -11.50
N ARG A 232 15.64 11.04 -11.72
CA ARG A 232 14.64 10.40 -12.57
C ARG A 232 15.17 10.21 -13.99
N SER A 233 15.12 8.98 -14.48
CA SER A 233 15.50 8.66 -15.86
C SER A 233 14.42 9.23 -16.80
N GLY A 234 14.74 10.26 -17.58
CA GLY A 234 13.84 10.80 -18.60
C GLY A 234 13.54 12.31 -18.56
N ASN A 235 14.24 13.07 -17.74
CA ASN A 235 14.23 14.54 -17.84
C ASN A 235 15.64 15.07 -18.13
N PRO A 236 16.07 15.21 -19.41
CA PRO A 236 17.40 15.72 -19.75
C PRO A 236 17.58 17.23 -19.49
N GLY A 237 16.64 17.88 -18.83
CA GLY A 237 16.53 19.35 -18.74
C GLY A 237 17.00 20.04 -17.47
N VAL A 238 17.58 19.33 -16.46
CA VAL A 238 17.96 19.98 -15.18
C VAL A 238 19.41 19.66 -14.79
N LEU A 239 20.32 19.64 -15.73
CA LEU A 239 21.77 19.60 -15.45
C LEU A 239 22.50 20.79 -16.12
N SER A 240 22.00 22.01 -15.97
CA SER A 240 22.83 23.17 -16.25
C SER A 240 22.27 24.40 -15.54
N GLY A 241 22.87 24.84 -14.44
CA GLY A 241 22.59 26.16 -13.89
C GLY A 241 22.81 26.36 -12.41
N HIS A 242 23.86 25.81 -11.81
CA HIS A 242 24.40 26.44 -10.59
C HIS A 242 25.67 27.17 -10.94
N LYS A 243 25.54 28.48 -11.28
CA LYS A 243 26.65 29.41 -11.18
C LYS A 243 26.88 29.69 -9.68
N PRO A 244 28.12 29.61 -9.19
CA PRO A 244 28.41 30.06 -7.84
C PRO A 244 28.22 31.58 -7.77
N LEU A 245 27.43 32.02 -6.82
CA LEU A 245 27.37 33.43 -6.42
C LEU A 245 28.73 33.82 -5.82
N LYS A 246 29.31 34.88 -6.38
CA LYS A 246 30.48 35.57 -5.86
C LYS A 246 30.13 36.30 -4.58
#